data_696b8879ccb08819c3e239d728e3de77
#
_entry.id   696b8879ccb08819c3e239d728e3de77
#
_cell.length_a   1.000
_cell.length_b   1.000
_cell.length_c   1.000
_cell.angle_alpha   90.00
_cell.angle_beta   90.00
_cell.angle_gamma   90.00
#
_symmetry.space_group_name_H-M   'P 1'
#
loop_
_entity.id
_entity.type
_entity.pdbx_description
1 polymer ?
#
loop_
_entity_poly.entity_id
_entity_poly.type
_entity_poly.pdbx_seq_one_letter_code
_entity_poly.pdbx_strand_id
1 'polypeptide(L)'
;MFGNRRFLAVGFDMDSTLLDTDISYSKLRRVVFNEMDSAGVPVDLLDPNEPSKFNLDRGIEYLNAHGRSEEIEGILKRVDKEIRKIEMENSDGAKTYEGADRMLRYLKAKGYKVGVLTRANREYAMKALTLSGVVNMLDAIVCKDDFHESESKPSPAAMRNLAKALGVQPSDVLYLGDSKIDHHCARDSGAGFIGVLTRYTKDEWMSIDKNVRMIDTVTDLMKIL
;
A
#
# COMPACT_ATOMS: atom_id res chain seq x y z
N MET A 1 6.08 22.95 -3.81
CA MET A 1 7.25 22.50 -3.03
C MET A 1 6.76 22.04 -1.67
N PHE A 2 7.41 21.02 -1.03
CA PHE A 2 7.09 20.64 0.36
C PHE A 2 7.55 21.70 1.39
N GLY A 3 7.61 22.97 1.00
CA GLY A 3 8.23 24.02 1.81
C GLY A 3 9.73 23.73 2.01
N ASN A 4 10.27 24.11 3.18
CA ASN A 4 11.65 23.79 3.60
C ASN A 4 11.77 22.37 4.21
N ARG A 5 10.80 21.46 3.99
CA ARG A 5 10.82 20.13 4.55
C ARG A 5 11.89 19.28 3.84
N ARG A 6 12.82 18.76 4.63
CA ARG A 6 13.86 17.83 4.16
C ARG A 6 13.44 16.41 4.50
N PHE A 7 13.36 15.56 3.50
CA PHE A 7 13.14 14.12 3.70
C PHE A 7 14.49 13.40 3.82
N LEU A 8 14.53 12.35 4.63
CA LEU A 8 15.68 11.46 4.80
C LEU A 8 15.46 10.11 4.15
N ALA A 9 14.19 9.76 3.92
CA ALA A 9 13.79 8.49 3.32
C ALA A 9 12.71 8.69 2.26
N VAL A 10 12.68 7.77 1.32
CA VAL A 10 11.61 7.62 0.32
C VAL A 10 10.99 6.24 0.48
N GLY A 11 9.69 6.21 0.73
CA GLY A 11 8.89 4.99 0.79
C GLY A 11 8.00 4.84 -0.44
N PHE A 12 7.78 3.62 -0.86
CA PHE A 12 6.92 3.30 -2.00
C PHE A 12 5.86 2.29 -1.61
N ASP A 13 4.64 2.46 -2.09
CA ASP A 13 3.79 1.30 -2.30
C ASP A 13 4.42 0.40 -3.38
N MET A 14 4.04 -0.89 -3.39
CA MET A 14 4.65 -1.86 -4.30
C MET A 14 3.90 -1.95 -5.63
N ASP A 15 2.70 -2.53 -5.59
CA ASP A 15 1.92 -2.83 -6.78
C ASP A 15 1.31 -1.57 -7.38
N SER A 16 1.38 -1.41 -8.68
CA SER A 16 0.93 -0.21 -9.40
C SER A 16 1.66 1.10 -9.01
N THR A 17 2.70 1.03 -8.17
CA THR A 17 3.54 2.18 -7.81
C THR A 17 4.99 1.94 -8.21
N LEU A 18 5.70 1.03 -7.53
CA LEU A 18 7.08 0.67 -7.86
C LEU A 18 7.15 -0.43 -8.92
N LEU A 19 6.22 -1.37 -8.85
CA LEU A 19 6.11 -2.51 -9.75
C LEU A 19 4.85 -2.44 -10.59
N ASP A 20 5.00 -2.77 -11.87
CA ASP A 20 3.92 -3.13 -12.78
C ASP A 20 3.66 -4.63 -12.61
N THR A 21 2.51 -4.96 -12.04
CA THR A 21 2.11 -6.32 -11.69
C THR A 21 0.73 -6.63 -12.24
N ASP A 22 0.48 -7.89 -12.60
CA ASP A 22 -0.80 -8.35 -13.12
C ASP A 22 -1.84 -8.62 -12.01
N ILE A 23 -1.68 -8.01 -10.83
CA ILE A 23 -2.59 -8.20 -9.69
C ILE A 23 -4.01 -7.79 -10.04
N SER A 24 -4.95 -8.72 -9.88
CA SER A 24 -6.37 -8.47 -10.08
C SER A 24 -7.04 -7.87 -8.85
N TYR A 25 -7.00 -6.54 -8.72
CA TYR A 25 -7.68 -5.83 -7.63
C TYR A 25 -9.19 -6.13 -7.56
N SER A 26 -9.83 -6.41 -8.69
CA SER A 26 -11.24 -6.81 -8.72
C SER A 26 -11.46 -8.16 -8.05
N LYS A 27 -10.55 -9.13 -8.25
CA LYS A 27 -10.61 -10.42 -7.54
C LYS A 27 -10.38 -10.23 -6.03
N LEU A 28 -9.40 -9.42 -5.64
CA LEU A 28 -9.13 -9.13 -4.22
C LEU A 28 -10.33 -8.47 -3.53
N ARG A 29 -10.98 -7.49 -4.18
CA ARG A 29 -12.20 -6.87 -3.65
C ARG A 29 -13.33 -7.88 -3.50
N ARG A 30 -13.52 -8.76 -4.49
CA ARG A 30 -14.57 -9.79 -4.46
C ARG A 30 -14.37 -10.78 -3.32
N VAL A 31 -13.13 -11.19 -3.03
CA VAL A 31 -12.85 -12.09 -1.89
C VAL A 31 -13.36 -11.48 -0.59
N VAL A 32 -12.99 -10.24 -0.29
CA VAL A 32 -13.42 -9.56 0.94
C VAL A 32 -14.93 -9.34 0.96
N PHE A 33 -15.51 -8.88 -0.16
CA PHE A 33 -16.94 -8.66 -0.26
C PHE A 33 -17.73 -9.94 0.03
N ASN A 34 -17.38 -11.05 -0.62
CA ASN A 34 -18.06 -12.33 -0.46
C ASN A 34 -17.92 -12.90 0.97
N GLU A 35 -16.77 -12.75 1.61
CA GLU A 35 -16.56 -13.21 2.99
C GLU A 35 -17.39 -12.39 3.97
N MET A 36 -17.51 -11.08 3.77
CA MET A 36 -18.34 -10.22 4.62
C MET A 36 -19.84 -10.50 4.42
N ASP A 37 -20.30 -10.64 3.18
CA ASP A 37 -21.67 -11.01 2.85
C ASP A 37 -22.01 -12.39 3.46
N SER A 38 -21.13 -13.39 3.29
CA SER A 38 -21.28 -14.72 3.89
C SER A 38 -21.30 -14.71 5.42
N ALA A 39 -20.65 -13.73 6.03
CA ALA A 39 -20.70 -13.49 7.47
C ALA A 39 -21.97 -12.73 7.89
N GLY A 40 -22.87 -12.42 6.96
CA GLY A 40 -24.12 -11.72 7.24
C GLY A 40 -23.96 -10.22 7.51
N VAL A 41 -22.88 -9.62 7.04
CA VAL A 41 -22.75 -8.15 7.02
C VAL A 41 -23.71 -7.60 5.97
N PRO A 42 -24.58 -6.62 6.29
CA PRO A 42 -25.51 -6.05 5.32
C PRO A 42 -24.78 -5.50 4.07
N VAL A 43 -25.29 -5.86 2.89
CA VAL A 43 -24.70 -5.49 1.59
C VAL A 43 -24.66 -3.98 1.37
N ASP A 44 -25.59 -3.24 1.94
CA ASP A 44 -25.65 -1.77 1.89
C ASP A 44 -24.51 -1.09 2.68
N LEU A 45 -23.82 -1.82 3.56
CA LEU A 45 -22.60 -1.37 4.21
C LEU A 45 -21.34 -1.64 3.36
N LEU A 46 -21.44 -2.40 2.28
CA LEU A 46 -20.30 -2.83 1.48
C LEU A 46 -20.34 -2.14 0.10
N ASP A 47 -19.17 -1.68 -0.35
CA ASP A 47 -19.00 -1.11 -1.70
C ASP A 47 -18.03 -1.96 -2.53
N PRO A 48 -18.49 -2.67 -3.58
CA PRO A 48 -17.65 -3.53 -4.40
C PRO A 48 -16.58 -2.76 -5.20
N ASN A 49 -16.71 -1.43 -5.30
CA ASN A 49 -15.78 -0.58 -6.04
C ASN A 49 -14.68 0.01 -5.16
N GLU A 50 -14.87 0.01 -3.84
CA GLU A 50 -13.86 0.50 -2.91
C GLU A 50 -12.71 -0.50 -2.70
N PRO A 51 -11.52 -0.01 -2.29
CA PRO A 51 -10.45 -0.89 -1.84
C PRO A 51 -10.94 -1.86 -0.76
N SER A 52 -10.55 -3.14 -0.90
CA SER A 52 -11.00 -4.25 -0.03
C SER A 52 -10.88 -3.96 1.47
N LYS A 53 -9.88 -3.18 1.87
CA LYS A 53 -9.65 -2.81 3.28
C LYS A 53 -10.84 -2.08 3.91
N PHE A 54 -11.50 -1.18 3.18
CA PHE A 54 -12.63 -0.43 3.74
C PHE A 54 -13.86 -1.33 3.96
N ASN A 55 -14.11 -2.29 3.07
CA ASN A 55 -15.15 -3.29 3.28
C ASN A 55 -14.82 -4.21 4.45
N LEU A 56 -13.54 -4.62 4.57
CA LEU A 56 -13.07 -5.43 5.69
C LEU A 56 -13.28 -4.70 7.03
N ASP A 57 -12.91 -3.42 7.11
CA ASP A 57 -13.04 -2.62 8.32
C ASP A 57 -14.50 -2.44 8.72
N ARG A 58 -15.39 -2.10 7.76
CA ARG A 58 -16.85 -1.99 8.01
C ARG A 58 -17.45 -3.32 8.48
N GLY A 59 -17.04 -4.43 7.87
CA GLY A 59 -17.49 -5.75 8.29
C GLY A 59 -17.02 -6.11 9.70
N ILE A 60 -15.78 -5.83 10.04
CA ILE A 60 -15.24 -6.04 11.40
C ILE A 60 -15.98 -5.15 12.42
N GLU A 61 -16.22 -3.88 12.09
CA GLU A 61 -16.97 -2.96 12.95
C GLU A 61 -18.40 -3.46 13.17
N TYR A 62 -19.10 -3.89 12.12
CA TYR A 62 -20.42 -4.48 12.20
C TYR A 62 -20.44 -5.71 13.11
N LEU A 63 -19.54 -6.66 12.92
CA LEU A 63 -19.48 -7.88 13.72
C LEU A 63 -19.20 -7.57 15.20
N ASN A 64 -18.29 -6.64 15.49
CA ASN A 64 -18.02 -6.20 16.87
C ASN A 64 -19.26 -5.56 17.52
N ALA A 65 -19.95 -4.69 16.79
CA ALA A 65 -21.17 -4.03 17.31
C ALA A 65 -22.32 -5.01 17.60
N HIS A 66 -22.30 -6.20 16.95
CA HIS A 66 -23.30 -7.25 17.16
C HIS A 66 -22.84 -8.40 18.07
N GLY A 67 -21.73 -8.22 18.81
CA GLY A 67 -21.24 -9.22 19.76
C GLY A 67 -20.63 -10.48 19.13
N ARG A 68 -20.17 -10.38 17.85
CA ARG A 68 -19.66 -11.49 17.05
C ARG A 68 -18.14 -11.41 16.83
N SER A 69 -17.42 -10.81 17.77
CA SER A 69 -15.96 -10.59 17.67
C SER A 69 -15.16 -11.88 17.54
N GLU A 70 -15.66 -12.99 18.07
CA GLU A 70 -15.03 -14.31 18.00
C GLU A 70 -14.95 -14.87 16.58
N GLU A 71 -15.80 -14.41 15.65
CA GLU A 71 -15.79 -14.86 14.26
C GLU A 71 -14.69 -14.18 13.42
N ILE A 72 -14.23 -13.01 13.85
CA ILE A 72 -13.35 -12.13 13.05
C ILE A 72 -12.04 -12.83 12.68
N GLU A 73 -11.41 -13.51 13.63
CA GLU A 73 -10.13 -14.19 13.36
C GLU A 73 -10.29 -15.29 12.27
N GLY A 74 -11.39 -16.03 12.33
CA GLY A 74 -11.71 -17.05 11.31
C GLY A 74 -11.92 -16.44 9.93
N ILE A 75 -12.63 -15.32 9.87
CA ILE A 75 -12.88 -14.56 8.62
C ILE A 75 -11.55 -14.03 8.05
N LEU A 76 -10.73 -13.38 8.87
CA LEU A 76 -9.43 -12.87 8.45
C LEU A 76 -8.51 -13.96 7.89
N LYS A 77 -8.51 -15.15 8.49
CA LYS A 77 -7.73 -16.31 8.00
C LYS A 77 -8.21 -16.79 6.63
N ARG A 78 -9.54 -16.83 6.39
CA ARG A 78 -10.09 -17.23 5.08
C ARG A 78 -9.78 -16.18 4.02
N VAL A 79 -10.00 -14.90 4.33
CA VAL A 79 -9.65 -13.78 3.45
C VAL A 79 -8.16 -13.83 3.08
N ASP A 80 -7.27 -13.98 4.07
CA ASP A 80 -5.83 -14.02 3.84
C ASP A 80 -5.42 -15.18 2.94
N LYS A 81 -5.99 -16.37 3.17
CA LYS A 81 -5.72 -17.56 2.36
C LYS A 81 -6.05 -17.35 0.88
N GLU A 82 -7.23 -16.78 0.59
CA GLU A 82 -7.66 -16.55 -0.81
C GLU A 82 -6.88 -15.40 -1.46
N ILE A 83 -6.55 -14.35 -0.71
CA ILE A 83 -5.69 -13.25 -1.18
C ILE A 83 -4.30 -13.78 -1.55
N ARG A 84 -3.64 -14.56 -0.67
CA ARG A 84 -2.33 -15.17 -0.94
C ARG A 84 -2.33 -15.98 -2.25
N LYS A 85 -3.38 -16.76 -2.47
CA LYS A 85 -3.52 -17.54 -3.71
C LYS A 85 -3.54 -16.63 -4.93
N ILE A 86 -4.36 -15.57 -4.92
CA ILE A 86 -4.46 -14.60 -6.03
C ILE A 86 -3.12 -13.89 -6.24
N GLU A 87 -2.44 -13.47 -5.18
CA GLU A 87 -1.14 -12.81 -5.24
C GLU A 87 -0.09 -13.74 -5.88
N MET A 88 -0.01 -14.99 -5.44
CA MET A 88 0.97 -15.94 -5.96
C MET A 88 0.71 -16.34 -7.41
N GLU A 89 -0.55 -16.46 -7.84
CA GLU A 89 -0.91 -16.73 -9.24
C GLU A 89 -0.42 -15.62 -10.19
N ASN A 90 -0.23 -14.40 -9.70
CA ASN A 90 0.14 -13.22 -10.51
C ASN A 90 1.60 -12.75 -10.25
N SER A 91 2.39 -13.54 -9.51
CA SER A 91 3.73 -13.11 -9.10
C SER A 91 4.78 -13.16 -10.20
N ASP A 92 4.63 -14.05 -11.18
CA ASP A 92 5.68 -14.32 -12.19
C ASP A 92 5.80 -13.20 -13.25
N GLY A 93 4.77 -12.39 -13.43
CA GLY A 93 4.75 -11.23 -14.35
C GLY A 93 5.29 -9.93 -13.75
N ALA A 94 5.73 -9.93 -12.50
CA ALA A 94 6.16 -8.72 -11.81
C ALA A 94 7.43 -8.12 -12.45
N LYS A 95 7.35 -6.85 -12.83
CA LYS A 95 8.46 -6.05 -13.37
C LYS A 95 8.41 -4.63 -12.80
N THR A 96 9.51 -3.92 -12.81
CA THR A 96 9.50 -2.50 -12.47
C THR A 96 8.83 -1.67 -13.56
N TYR A 97 8.21 -0.55 -13.18
CA TYR A 97 7.95 0.50 -14.17
C TYR A 97 9.25 0.96 -14.80
N GLU A 98 9.16 1.40 -16.08
CA GLU A 98 10.35 1.83 -16.82
C GLU A 98 11.16 2.89 -16.07
N GLY A 99 12.45 2.62 -15.88
CA GLY A 99 13.39 3.51 -15.20
C GLY A 99 13.27 3.55 -13.67
N ALA A 100 12.40 2.76 -13.04
CA ALA A 100 12.29 2.71 -11.58
C ALA A 100 13.60 2.24 -10.93
N ASP A 101 14.30 1.29 -11.52
CA ASP A 101 15.62 0.84 -11.06
C ASP A 101 16.67 1.97 -11.08
N ARG A 102 16.67 2.81 -12.13
CA ARG A 102 17.53 3.99 -12.24
C ARG A 102 17.16 5.03 -11.17
N MET A 103 15.86 5.24 -10.93
CA MET A 103 15.38 6.14 -9.88
C MET A 103 15.82 5.67 -8.49
N LEU A 104 15.71 4.37 -8.19
CA LEU A 104 16.19 3.80 -6.92
C LEU A 104 17.69 4.02 -6.73
N ARG A 105 18.50 3.75 -7.76
CA ARG A 105 19.95 4.05 -7.72
C ARG A 105 20.25 5.53 -7.48
N TYR A 106 19.49 6.41 -8.12
CA TYR A 106 19.61 7.87 -7.92
C TYR A 106 19.33 8.25 -6.46
N LEU A 107 18.24 7.74 -5.87
CA LEU A 107 17.90 8.00 -4.47
C LEU A 107 19.01 7.53 -3.51
N LYS A 108 19.52 6.32 -3.73
CA LYS A 108 20.63 5.77 -2.93
C LYS A 108 21.89 6.63 -3.08
N ALA A 109 22.24 7.07 -4.28
CA ALA A 109 23.41 7.94 -4.53
C ALA A 109 23.25 9.32 -3.85
N LYS A 110 22.03 9.82 -3.70
CA LYS A 110 21.69 11.04 -2.94
C LYS A 110 21.66 10.84 -1.42
N GLY A 111 21.85 9.61 -0.94
CA GLY A 111 21.88 9.27 0.48
C GLY A 111 20.51 9.04 1.12
N TYR A 112 19.44 8.95 0.34
CA TYR A 112 18.13 8.59 0.87
C TYR A 112 18.10 7.12 1.32
N LYS A 113 17.42 6.87 2.44
CA LYS A 113 16.94 5.54 2.76
C LYS A 113 15.74 5.22 1.86
N VAL A 114 15.65 3.97 1.40
CA VAL A 114 14.60 3.56 0.46
C VAL A 114 13.85 2.35 1.02
N GLY A 115 12.53 2.42 1.06
CA GLY A 115 11.72 1.31 1.57
C GLY A 115 10.43 1.08 0.80
N VAL A 116 9.89 -0.11 0.98
CA VAL A 116 8.57 -0.51 0.48
C VAL A 116 7.63 -0.73 1.65
N LEU A 117 6.40 -0.23 1.54
CA LEU A 117 5.30 -0.50 2.45
C LEU A 117 4.09 -0.96 1.65
N THR A 118 3.77 -2.24 1.72
CA THR A 118 2.72 -2.85 0.91
C THR A 118 1.65 -3.54 1.75
N ARG A 119 0.45 -3.69 1.18
CA ARG A 119 -0.61 -4.57 1.70
C ARG A 119 -0.51 -6.02 1.20
N ALA A 120 0.46 -6.29 0.36
CA ALA A 120 0.77 -7.64 -0.09
C ALA A 120 1.35 -8.49 1.05
N ASN A 121 1.14 -9.81 0.97
CA ASN A 121 1.80 -10.76 1.85
C ASN A 121 3.30 -10.81 1.56
N ARG A 122 4.10 -11.08 2.59
CA ARG A 122 5.56 -11.09 2.50
C ARG A 122 6.09 -12.07 1.43
N GLU A 123 5.49 -13.25 1.34
CA GLU A 123 5.91 -14.26 0.36
C GLU A 123 5.81 -13.72 -1.08
N TYR A 124 4.65 -13.17 -1.44
CA TYR A 124 4.45 -12.53 -2.74
C TYR A 124 5.35 -11.31 -2.93
N ALA A 125 5.41 -10.41 -1.95
CA ALA A 125 6.21 -9.20 -2.04
C ALA A 125 7.69 -9.50 -2.29
N MET A 126 8.26 -10.45 -1.55
CA MET A 126 9.65 -10.86 -1.72
C MET A 126 9.89 -11.50 -3.08
N LYS A 127 8.97 -12.34 -3.56
CA LYS A 127 9.06 -12.95 -4.90
C LYS A 127 9.01 -11.88 -5.99
N ALA A 128 8.03 -10.99 -5.96
CA ALA A 128 7.85 -9.92 -6.95
C ALA A 128 9.06 -8.95 -6.99
N LEU A 129 9.53 -8.49 -5.83
CA LEU A 129 10.70 -7.60 -5.72
C LEU A 129 12.01 -8.29 -6.16
N THR A 130 12.13 -9.60 -5.95
CA THR A 130 13.30 -10.38 -6.40
C THR A 130 13.29 -10.55 -7.91
N LEU A 131 12.15 -10.96 -8.49
CA LEU A 131 12.00 -11.13 -9.94
C LEU A 131 12.20 -9.83 -10.70
N SER A 132 11.72 -8.71 -10.16
CA SER A 132 11.93 -7.38 -10.72
C SER A 132 13.33 -6.81 -10.51
N GLY A 133 14.21 -7.51 -9.78
CA GLY A 133 15.63 -7.17 -9.61
C GLY A 133 15.92 -5.98 -8.67
N VAL A 134 14.92 -5.50 -7.90
CA VAL A 134 15.08 -4.29 -7.07
C VAL A 134 15.22 -4.56 -5.58
N VAL A 135 15.01 -5.80 -5.13
CA VAL A 135 15.01 -6.16 -3.70
C VAL A 135 16.28 -5.68 -2.97
N ASN A 136 17.46 -5.81 -3.59
CA ASN A 136 18.75 -5.42 -3.00
C ASN A 136 18.99 -3.89 -2.98
N MET A 137 18.10 -3.10 -3.56
CA MET A 137 18.17 -1.63 -3.54
C MET A 137 17.38 -1.03 -2.38
N LEU A 138 16.60 -1.85 -1.67
CA LEU A 138 15.72 -1.44 -0.58
C LEU A 138 16.41 -1.60 0.77
N ASP A 139 16.29 -0.60 1.63
CA ASP A 139 16.79 -0.65 3.02
C ASP A 139 15.75 -1.31 3.97
N ALA A 140 14.46 -1.26 3.61
CA ALA A 140 13.38 -1.88 4.37
C ALA A 140 12.22 -2.31 3.49
N ILE A 141 11.57 -3.40 3.87
CA ILE A 141 10.33 -3.89 3.26
C ILE A 141 9.37 -4.23 4.39
N VAL A 142 8.20 -3.58 4.40
CA VAL A 142 7.13 -3.81 5.37
C VAL A 142 5.91 -4.32 4.64
N CYS A 143 5.46 -5.50 5.01
CA CYS A 143 4.33 -6.21 4.42
C CYS A 143 3.14 -6.27 5.38
N LYS A 144 1.95 -6.57 4.85
CA LYS A 144 0.71 -6.64 5.63
C LYS A 144 0.81 -7.62 6.80
N ASP A 145 1.46 -8.76 6.59
CA ASP A 145 1.55 -9.86 7.54
C ASP A 145 2.75 -9.80 8.50
N ASP A 146 3.52 -8.70 8.47
CA ASP A 146 4.57 -8.45 9.45
C ASP A 146 4.02 -8.00 10.82
N PHE A 147 2.76 -7.51 10.83
CA PHE A 147 2.09 -6.95 12.00
C PHE A 147 0.62 -7.36 12.01
N HIS A 148 -0.11 -6.94 13.04
CA HIS A 148 -1.54 -7.17 13.09
C HIS A 148 -2.28 -6.42 11.97
N GLU A 149 -3.39 -6.97 11.46
CA GLU A 149 -4.16 -6.36 10.34
C GLU A 149 -4.58 -4.91 10.60
N SER A 150 -4.88 -4.54 11.85
CA SER A 150 -5.20 -3.16 12.23
C SER A 150 -4.03 -2.17 12.08
N GLU A 151 -2.80 -2.67 11.96
CA GLU A 151 -1.60 -1.88 11.74
C GLU A 151 -1.25 -1.74 10.25
N SER A 152 -1.94 -2.46 9.37
CA SER A 152 -1.73 -2.34 7.92
C SER A 152 -2.32 -1.04 7.36
N LYS A 153 -1.84 -0.57 6.19
CA LYS A 153 -2.42 0.59 5.50
C LYS A 153 -3.94 0.46 5.37
N PRO A 154 -4.75 1.49 5.64
CA PRO A 154 -4.42 2.91 5.78
C PRO A 154 -3.98 3.35 7.18
N SER A 155 -3.82 2.46 8.14
CA SER A 155 -3.41 2.82 9.50
C SER A 155 -2.08 3.58 9.49
N PRO A 156 -1.97 4.71 10.25
CA PRO A 156 -0.69 5.40 10.40
C PRO A 156 0.38 4.55 11.10
N ALA A 157 -0.01 3.45 11.75
CA ALA A 157 0.91 2.48 12.33
C ALA A 157 1.80 1.85 11.26
N ALA A 158 1.25 1.55 10.07
CA ALA A 158 2.02 1.00 8.96
C ALA A 158 3.20 1.91 8.57
N MET A 159 2.97 3.21 8.46
CA MET A 159 4.04 4.17 8.16
C MET A 159 5.04 4.29 9.30
N ARG A 160 4.59 4.26 10.57
CA ARG A 160 5.50 4.23 11.73
C ARG A 160 6.41 2.99 11.71
N ASN A 161 5.87 1.84 11.31
CA ASN A 161 6.63 0.60 11.17
C ASN A 161 7.68 0.72 10.04
N LEU A 162 7.32 1.30 8.88
CA LEU A 162 8.29 1.58 7.82
C LEU A 162 9.37 2.57 8.29
N ALA A 163 8.98 3.69 8.89
CA ALA A 163 9.93 4.70 9.36
C ALA A 163 10.91 4.13 10.40
N LYS A 164 10.41 3.32 11.34
CA LYS A 164 11.23 2.60 12.32
C LYS A 164 12.23 1.66 11.64
N ALA A 165 11.80 0.89 10.64
CA ALA A 165 12.66 -0.01 9.89
C ALA A 165 13.75 0.74 9.08
N LEU A 166 13.46 1.97 8.63
CA LEU A 166 14.41 2.84 7.95
C LEU A 166 15.28 3.66 8.89
N GLY A 167 15.01 3.65 10.20
CA GLY A 167 15.76 4.42 11.20
C GLY A 167 15.48 5.91 11.16
N VAL A 168 14.26 6.34 10.78
CA VAL A 168 13.83 7.75 10.67
C VAL A 168 12.50 7.98 11.36
N GLN A 169 12.04 9.24 11.44
CA GLN A 169 10.69 9.56 11.88
C GLN A 169 9.72 9.51 10.69
N PRO A 170 8.40 9.26 10.89
CA PRO A 170 7.42 9.33 9.80
C PRO A 170 7.45 10.67 9.05
N SER A 171 7.69 11.78 9.77
CA SER A 171 7.83 13.11 9.18
C SER A 171 9.01 13.23 8.21
N ASP A 172 10.02 12.40 8.29
CA ASP A 172 11.19 12.40 7.42
C ASP A 172 11.02 11.51 6.18
N VAL A 173 9.87 10.82 6.07
CA VAL A 173 9.54 9.96 4.93
C VAL A 173 8.74 10.73 3.89
N LEU A 174 9.15 10.67 2.62
CA LEU A 174 8.34 10.99 1.47
C LEU A 174 7.78 9.68 0.93
N TYR A 175 6.46 9.51 0.97
CA TYR A 175 5.81 8.27 0.54
C TYR A 175 5.10 8.44 -0.79
N LEU A 176 5.25 7.48 -1.68
CA LEU A 176 4.61 7.43 -2.98
C LEU A 176 3.63 6.24 -3.03
N GLY A 177 2.44 6.48 -3.55
CA GLY A 177 1.42 5.45 -3.68
C GLY A 177 0.36 5.82 -4.72
N ASP A 178 -0.41 4.82 -5.15
CA ASP A 178 -1.40 4.93 -6.23
C ASP A 178 -2.85 5.00 -5.74
N SER A 179 -3.06 4.96 -4.42
CA SER A 179 -4.41 4.79 -3.84
C SER A 179 -4.69 5.69 -2.63
N LYS A 180 -5.99 5.89 -2.34
CA LYS A 180 -6.41 6.62 -1.13
C LYS A 180 -5.95 5.97 0.18
N ILE A 181 -5.69 4.65 0.17
CA ILE A 181 -5.14 3.92 1.32
C ILE A 181 -3.73 4.44 1.66
N ASP A 182 -2.91 4.68 0.65
CA ASP A 182 -1.55 5.20 0.78
C ASP A 182 -1.57 6.64 1.29
N HIS A 183 -2.45 7.47 0.69
CA HIS A 183 -2.63 8.85 1.09
C HIS A 183 -3.03 8.97 2.57
N HIS A 184 -4.05 8.20 3.01
CA HIS A 184 -4.50 8.24 4.40
C HIS A 184 -3.38 7.79 5.36
N CYS A 185 -2.69 6.70 5.02
CA CYS A 185 -1.57 6.21 5.83
C CYS A 185 -0.46 7.27 6.00
N ALA A 186 -0.06 7.93 4.91
CA ALA A 186 0.96 8.97 4.93
C ALA A 186 0.48 10.22 5.69
N ARG A 187 -0.70 10.74 5.35
CA ARG A 187 -1.29 11.93 5.97
C ARG A 187 -1.40 11.77 7.49
N ASP A 188 -2.01 10.67 7.94
CA ASP A 188 -2.34 10.46 9.35
C ASP A 188 -1.12 10.13 10.22
N SER A 189 0.00 9.72 9.57
CA SER A 189 1.29 9.53 10.23
C SER A 189 2.17 10.79 10.22
N GLY A 190 1.79 11.81 9.45
CA GLY A 190 2.58 13.01 9.24
C GLY A 190 3.69 12.85 8.19
N ALA A 191 3.73 11.78 7.41
CA ALA A 191 4.65 11.61 6.28
C ALA A 191 4.30 12.60 5.13
N GLY A 192 5.28 12.88 4.26
CA GLY A 192 5.01 13.53 2.98
C GLY A 192 4.37 12.53 2.02
N PHE A 193 3.50 13.01 1.12
CA PHE A 193 2.85 12.13 0.15
C PHE A 193 2.91 12.68 -1.27
N ILE A 194 3.08 11.78 -2.23
CA ILE A 194 2.90 12.02 -3.66
C ILE A 194 2.02 10.90 -4.23
N GLY A 195 0.91 11.26 -4.86
CA GLY A 195 0.09 10.31 -5.62
C GLY A 195 0.72 10.00 -6.98
N VAL A 196 0.73 8.73 -7.35
CA VAL A 196 1.17 8.28 -8.68
C VAL A 196 -0.05 8.02 -9.55
N LEU A 197 -0.05 8.52 -10.80
CA LEU A 197 -1.19 8.46 -11.72
C LEU A 197 -1.24 7.13 -12.50
N THR A 198 -0.90 6.03 -11.84
CA THR A 198 -0.96 4.69 -12.44
C THR A 198 -2.36 4.07 -12.32
N ARG A 199 -3.12 4.45 -11.32
CA ARG A 199 -4.42 3.86 -11.01
C ARG A 199 -5.53 4.90 -10.89
N TYR A 200 -5.29 5.99 -10.19
CA TYR A 200 -6.22 7.10 -10.05
C TYR A 200 -5.89 8.22 -11.04
N THR A 201 -6.93 8.80 -11.64
CA THR A 201 -6.85 10.02 -12.43
C THR A 201 -6.59 11.24 -11.55
N LYS A 202 -6.22 12.36 -12.17
CA LYS A 202 -6.06 13.64 -11.45
C LYS A 202 -7.34 14.06 -10.71
N ASP A 203 -8.49 13.88 -11.36
CA ASP A 203 -9.79 14.28 -10.79
C ASP A 203 -10.16 13.42 -9.58
N GLU A 204 -9.90 12.10 -9.63
CA GLU A 204 -10.08 11.20 -8.49
C GLU A 204 -9.17 11.60 -7.32
N TRP A 205 -7.90 11.88 -7.56
CA TRP A 205 -6.99 12.38 -6.52
C TRP A 205 -7.46 13.71 -5.93
N MET A 206 -7.89 14.67 -6.76
CA MET A 206 -8.41 15.96 -6.31
C MET A 206 -9.72 15.83 -5.52
N SER A 207 -10.50 14.77 -5.74
CA SER A 207 -11.70 14.48 -4.93
C SER A 207 -11.35 13.98 -3.53
N ILE A 208 -10.18 13.31 -3.37
CA ILE A 208 -9.67 12.82 -2.08
C ILE A 208 -9.01 13.95 -1.29
N ASP A 209 -8.10 14.69 -1.94
CA ASP A 209 -7.40 15.84 -1.36
C ASP A 209 -7.02 16.82 -2.48
N LYS A 210 -7.59 18.04 -2.43
CA LYS A 210 -7.33 19.11 -3.42
C LYS A 210 -5.87 19.56 -3.45
N ASN A 211 -5.10 19.28 -2.41
CA ASN A 211 -3.70 19.67 -2.26
C ASN A 211 -2.73 18.52 -2.54
N VAL A 212 -3.22 17.32 -2.91
CA VAL A 212 -2.35 16.19 -3.18
C VAL A 212 -1.42 16.52 -4.35
N ARG A 213 -0.14 16.22 -4.17
CA ARG A 213 0.83 16.26 -5.25
C ARG A 213 0.78 14.99 -6.05
N MET A 214 0.91 15.12 -7.35
CA MET A 214 0.81 14.01 -8.28
C MET A 214 1.99 14.00 -9.24
N ILE A 215 2.39 12.80 -9.64
CA ILE A 215 3.36 12.54 -10.71
C ILE A 215 2.79 11.46 -11.62
N ASP A 216 3.17 11.49 -12.89
CA ASP A 216 2.71 10.49 -13.86
C ASP A 216 3.35 9.13 -13.59
N THR A 217 4.66 9.12 -13.29
CA THR A 217 5.42 7.91 -12.98
C THR A 217 6.38 8.14 -11.81
N VAL A 218 6.80 7.07 -11.13
CA VAL A 218 7.76 7.17 -10.01
C VAL A 218 9.09 7.81 -10.43
N THR A 219 9.47 7.73 -11.70
CA THR A 219 10.72 8.31 -12.22
C THR A 219 10.70 9.84 -12.23
N ASP A 220 9.51 10.47 -12.26
CA ASP A 220 9.39 11.93 -12.16
C ASP A 220 9.88 12.47 -10.82
N LEU A 221 9.99 11.62 -9.82
CA LEU A 221 10.59 11.96 -8.53
C LEU A 221 12.01 12.51 -8.66
N MET A 222 12.79 12.04 -9.65
CA MET A 222 14.14 12.55 -9.92
C MET A 222 14.17 14.02 -10.36
N LYS A 223 13.04 14.58 -10.80
CA LYS A 223 12.91 16.00 -11.15
C LYS A 223 12.53 16.88 -9.93
N ILE A 224 12.12 16.23 -8.84
CA ILE A 224 11.58 16.87 -7.63
C ILE A 224 12.63 16.90 -6.51
N LEU A 225 13.47 15.85 -6.41
CA LEU A 225 14.54 15.66 -5.43
C LEU A 225 15.91 15.91 -6.05
#